data_bc36051d6b9653daca1708109be4e94d
#
_entry.id   bc36051d6b9653daca1708109be4e94d
#
_cell.length_a   1.000
_cell.length_b   1.000
_cell.length_c   1.000
_cell.angle_alpha   90.00
_cell.angle_beta   90.00
_cell.angle_gamma   90.00
#
_symmetry.space_group_name_H-M   'P 1'
#
loop_
_entity.id
_entity.type
_entity.pdbx_description
1 polymer ?
#
loop_
_entity_poly.entity_id
_entity_poly.type
_entity_poly.pdbx_seq_one_letter_code
_entity_poly.pdbx_strand_id
1 'polypeptide(L)'
;MTDLSKSLISIDAPIDHVQKALFELDKYPEWSSQIKSAEALARDDQGRITKVKMSIDAGMMKDRPTLDYDWSQAPNKLSFSLDEADLLTSMDGVYTISAIDEDTTEVTYELGVDLSMPVPAMMRQKAEKATIDAALAQLKSYLEA
;
A
#
# COMPACT_ATOMS: atom_id res chain seq x y z
N MET A 1 8.27 3.56 18.80
CA MET A 1 7.67 3.95 17.52
C MET A 1 8.61 3.57 16.40
N THR A 2 8.12 2.77 15.45
CA THR A 2 8.93 2.33 14.31
C THR A 2 8.89 3.40 13.23
N ASP A 3 10.06 3.84 12.76
CA ASP A 3 10.14 4.78 11.65
C ASP A 3 9.69 4.07 10.37
N LEU A 4 8.86 4.74 9.57
CA LEU A 4 8.40 4.22 8.30
C LEU A 4 9.43 4.48 7.21
N SER A 5 9.69 3.47 6.38
CA SER A 5 10.47 3.66 5.15
C SER A 5 9.59 4.41 4.16
N LYS A 6 10.19 5.19 3.26
CA LYS A 6 9.45 6.13 2.42
C LYS A 6 10.08 6.27 1.05
N SER A 7 9.26 6.34 0.03
CA SER A 7 9.63 6.73 -1.32
C SER A 7 8.50 7.51 -1.95
N LEU A 8 8.81 8.26 -3.00
CA LEU A 8 7.81 8.98 -3.78
C LEU A 8 8.10 8.83 -5.26
N ILE A 9 7.07 9.01 -6.08
CA ILE A 9 7.18 8.93 -7.53
C ILE A 9 6.19 9.91 -8.17
N SER A 10 6.55 10.45 -9.33
CA SER A 10 5.64 11.23 -10.16
C SER A 10 5.03 10.33 -11.21
N ILE A 11 3.71 10.40 -11.35
CA ILE A 11 2.95 9.59 -12.30
C ILE A 11 2.28 10.54 -13.31
N ASP A 12 2.45 10.25 -14.59
CA ASP A 12 1.83 11.03 -15.66
C ASP A 12 0.38 10.60 -15.85
N ALA A 13 -0.45 10.94 -14.87
CA ALA A 13 -1.89 10.68 -14.85
C ALA A 13 -2.58 11.70 -13.96
N PRO A 14 -3.82 12.08 -14.28
CA PRO A 14 -4.60 12.97 -13.42
C PRO A 14 -4.85 12.36 -12.04
N ILE A 15 -4.99 13.22 -11.04
CA ILE A 15 -5.11 12.78 -9.64
C ILE A 15 -6.30 11.85 -9.42
N ASP A 16 -7.41 12.05 -10.11
CA ASP A 16 -8.59 11.20 -9.97
C ASP A 16 -8.34 9.78 -10.47
N HIS A 17 -7.52 9.60 -11.51
CA HIS A 17 -7.12 8.28 -11.99
C HIS A 17 -6.25 7.56 -10.97
N VAL A 18 -5.32 8.28 -10.35
CA VAL A 18 -4.43 7.73 -9.33
C VAL A 18 -5.22 7.35 -8.08
N GLN A 19 -6.13 8.24 -7.64
CA GLN A 19 -6.99 7.97 -6.49
C GLN A 19 -7.84 6.73 -6.73
N LYS A 20 -8.42 6.58 -7.91
CA LYS A 20 -9.24 5.43 -8.24
C LYS A 20 -8.45 4.12 -8.10
N ALA A 21 -7.24 4.08 -8.67
CA ALA A 21 -6.39 2.88 -8.60
C ALA A 21 -6.03 2.53 -7.16
N LEU A 22 -5.70 3.52 -6.35
CA LEU A 22 -5.30 3.30 -4.95
C LEU A 22 -6.49 2.99 -4.03
N PHE A 23 -7.69 3.43 -4.39
CA PHE A 23 -8.87 3.26 -3.54
C PHE A 23 -9.63 1.96 -3.83
N GLU A 24 -9.41 1.34 -4.98
CA GLU A 24 -10.01 0.04 -5.31
C GLU A 24 -9.11 -1.09 -4.78
N LEU A 25 -9.19 -1.34 -3.47
CA LEU A 25 -8.28 -2.26 -2.78
C LEU A 25 -8.37 -3.69 -3.29
N ASP A 26 -9.56 -4.13 -3.66
CA ASP A 26 -9.80 -5.48 -4.17
C ASP A 26 -9.21 -5.71 -5.57
N LYS A 27 -8.80 -4.64 -6.24
CA LYS A 27 -8.21 -4.71 -7.57
C LYS A 27 -6.68 -4.55 -7.56
N TYR A 28 -6.07 -4.45 -6.40
CA TYR A 28 -4.61 -4.34 -6.31
C TYR A 28 -3.85 -5.45 -7.04
N PRO A 29 -4.32 -6.71 -7.08
CA PRO A 29 -3.62 -7.74 -7.85
C PRO A 29 -3.49 -7.44 -9.35
N GLU A 30 -4.32 -6.53 -9.89
CA GLU A 30 -4.26 -6.17 -11.31
C GLU A 30 -3.02 -5.37 -11.66
N TRP A 31 -2.45 -4.63 -10.70
CA TRP A 31 -1.26 -3.83 -10.96
C TRP A 31 -0.08 -4.14 -10.05
N SER A 32 -0.29 -4.78 -8.92
CA SER A 32 0.79 -5.13 -7.99
C SER A 32 1.09 -6.62 -8.07
N SER A 33 2.28 -6.97 -8.55
CA SER A 33 2.69 -8.38 -8.64
C SER A 33 2.94 -9.01 -7.28
N GLN A 34 3.13 -8.20 -6.23
CA GLN A 34 3.38 -8.68 -4.87
C GLN A 34 2.08 -9.08 -4.17
N ILE A 35 0.95 -8.55 -4.59
CA ILE A 35 -0.34 -8.86 -4.00
C ILE A 35 -1.04 -9.87 -4.90
N LYS A 36 -1.12 -11.12 -4.43
CA LYS A 36 -1.68 -12.22 -5.21
C LYS A 36 -3.20 -12.26 -5.16
N SER A 37 -3.77 -11.82 -4.04
CA SER A 37 -5.23 -11.73 -3.89
C SER A 37 -5.58 -10.64 -2.88
N ALA A 38 -6.77 -10.08 -3.03
CA ALA A 38 -7.30 -9.08 -2.12
C ALA A 38 -8.81 -9.30 -2.00
N GLU A 39 -9.28 -9.58 -0.78
CA GLU A 39 -10.68 -9.87 -0.51
C GLU A 39 -11.25 -8.86 0.47
N ALA A 40 -12.30 -8.15 0.08
CA ALA A 40 -12.98 -7.20 0.94
C ALA A 40 -13.76 -7.94 2.03
N LEU A 41 -13.45 -7.66 3.30
CA LEU A 41 -14.13 -8.27 4.44
C LEU A 41 -15.17 -7.35 5.06
N ALA A 42 -15.00 -6.04 4.94
CA ALA A 42 -15.95 -5.05 5.47
C ALA A 42 -15.90 -3.80 4.61
N ARG A 43 -17.02 -3.09 4.56
CA ARG A 43 -17.16 -1.82 3.83
C ARG A 43 -17.89 -0.82 4.71
N ASP A 44 -17.65 0.48 4.48
CA ASP A 44 -18.38 1.54 5.17
C ASP A 44 -19.67 1.91 4.41
N ASP A 45 -20.37 2.92 4.92
CA ASP A 45 -21.66 3.37 4.36
C ASP A 45 -21.52 3.90 2.92
N GLN A 46 -20.31 4.27 2.51
CA GLN A 46 -20.03 4.77 1.16
C GLN A 46 -19.51 3.67 0.23
N GLY A 47 -19.47 2.43 0.69
CA GLY A 47 -18.99 1.30 -0.09
C GLY A 47 -17.49 1.15 -0.14
N ARG A 48 -16.74 1.94 0.63
CA ARG A 48 -15.28 1.84 0.66
C ARG A 48 -14.85 0.67 1.54
N ILE A 49 -13.82 -0.04 1.11
CA ILE A 49 -13.34 -1.21 1.85
C ILE A 49 -12.59 -0.74 3.09
N THR A 50 -13.10 -1.12 4.26
CA THR A 50 -12.50 -0.78 5.55
C THR A 50 -11.65 -1.91 6.11
N LYS A 51 -11.91 -3.14 5.69
CA LYS A 51 -11.10 -4.30 6.09
C LYS A 51 -10.90 -5.20 4.88
N VAL A 52 -9.65 -5.58 4.62
CA VAL A 52 -9.29 -6.40 3.47
C VAL A 52 -8.30 -7.46 3.88
N LYS A 53 -8.47 -8.69 3.36
CA LYS A 53 -7.49 -9.75 3.53
C LYS A 53 -6.72 -9.90 2.23
N MET A 54 -5.39 -9.80 2.33
CA MET A 54 -4.51 -9.89 1.18
C MET A 54 -3.58 -11.09 1.32
N SER A 55 -3.20 -11.67 0.16
CA SER A 55 -2.12 -12.63 0.09
C SER A 55 -0.94 -11.92 -0.54
N ILE A 56 0.16 -11.79 0.20
CA ILE A 56 1.34 -11.05 -0.22
C ILE A 56 2.50 -12.00 -0.45
N ASP A 57 3.18 -11.82 -1.59
CA ASP A 57 4.43 -12.49 -1.91
C ASP A 57 5.40 -11.45 -2.45
N ALA A 58 6.22 -10.91 -1.58
CA ALA A 58 7.22 -9.89 -1.90
C ALA A 58 8.64 -10.46 -1.85
N GLY A 59 8.80 -11.72 -2.25
CA GLY A 59 10.08 -12.41 -2.22
C GLY A 59 10.46 -12.87 -0.83
N MET A 60 11.12 -12.01 -0.06
CA MET A 60 11.54 -12.32 1.31
C MET A 60 10.36 -12.36 2.29
N MET A 61 9.24 -11.75 1.95
CA MET A 61 8.08 -11.66 2.82
C MET A 61 6.87 -12.28 2.13
N LYS A 62 6.36 -13.37 2.71
CA LYS A 62 5.12 -14.02 2.28
C LYS A 62 4.21 -14.11 3.49
N ASP A 63 3.01 -13.57 3.37
CA ASP A 63 2.04 -13.58 4.46
C ASP A 63 0.64 -13.35 3.92
N ARG A 64 -0.34 -13.52 4.79
CA ARG A 64 -1.75 -13.27 4.47
C ARG A 64 -2.32 -12.32 5.50
N PRO A 65 -1.94 -11.03 5.44
CA PRO A 65 -2.41 -10.06 6.42
C PRO A 65 -3.86 -9.64 6.17
N THR A 66 -4.56 -9.40 7.28
CA THR A 66 -5.83 -8.67 7.26
C THR A 66 -5.51 -7.25 7.69
N LEU A 67 -5.89 -6.28 6.86
CA LEU A 67 -5.56 -4.87 7.06
C LEU A 67 -6.81 -4.05 7.30
N ASP A 68 -6.70 -3.08 8.21
CA ASP A 68 -7.73 -2.08 8.48
C ASP A 68 -7.33 -0.78 7.78
N TYR A 69 -8.23 -0.24 6.95
CA TYR A 69 -7.99 0.99 6.21
C TYR A 69 -8.74 2.15 6.83
N ASP A 70 -8.05 3.28 6.93
CA ASP A 70 -8.58 4.53 7.48
C ASP A 70 -8.82 5.51 6.34
N TRP A 71 -10.08 5.85 6.11
CA TRP A 71 -10.53 6.74 5.05
C TRP A 71 -10.75 8.19 5.52
N SER A 72 -10.46 8.47 6.80
CA SER A 72 -10.76 9.79 7.38
C SER A 72 -10.02 10.94 6.71
N GLN A 73 -8.89 10.66 6.04
CA GLN A 73 -8.09 11.68 5.36
C GLN A 73 -8.17 11.59 3.83
N ALA A 74 -9.07 10.73 3.31
CA ALA A 74 -9.31 10.66 1.87
C ALA A 74 -9.93 11.99 1.38
N PRO A 75 -9.70 12.38 0.12
CA PRO A 75 -9.05 11.61 -0.94
C PRO A 75 -7.53 11.81 -1.07
N ASN A 76 -6.91 12.65 -0.25
CA ASN A 76 -5.50 13.00 -0.39
C ASN A 76 -4.57 12.03 0.32
N LYS A 77 -5.07 11.27 1.27
CA LYS A 77 -4.27 10.34 2.05
C LYS A 77 -5.10 9.11 2.40
N LEU A 78 -4.47 7.94 2.29
CA LEU A 78 -5.07 6.67 2.67
C LEU A 78 -4.07 5.89 3.51
N SER A 79 -4.45 5.54 4.73
CA SER A 79 -3.58 4.79 5.63
C SER A 79 -4.19 3.45 6.02
N PHE A 80 -3.32 2.53 6.41
CA PHE A 80 -3.75 1.21 6.86
C PHE A 80 -2.86 0.71 7.98
N SER A 81 -3.41 -0.22 8.76
CA SER A 81 -2.69 -0.90 9.83
C SER A 81 -3.06 -2.38 9.84
N LEU A 82 -2.19 -3.19 10.46
CA LEU A 82 -2.39 -4.62 10.54
C LEU A 82 -3.44 -4.97 11.61
N ASP A 83 -4.40 -5.83 11.23
CA ASP A 83 -5.32 -6.45 12.18
C ASP A 83 -4.74 -7.79 12.63
N GLU A 84 -4.46 -8.69 11.67
CA GLU A 84 -3.83 -9.99 11.97
C GLU A 84 -3.06 -10.51 10.77
N ALA A 85 -2.09 -11.39 11.03
CA ALA A 85 -1.29 -12.05 10.01
C ALA A 85 -0.63 -13.30 10.61
N ASP A 86 0.01 -14.11 9.76
CA ASP A 86 0.69 -15.32 10.22
C ASP A 86 2.08 -15.00 10.78
N LEU A 87 2.84 -14.13 10.12
CA LEU A 87 4.23 -13.81 10.46
C LEU A 87 4.41 -12.36 10.90
N LEU A 88 3.70 -11.44 10.28
CA LEU A 88 3.78 -10.01 10.62
C LEU A 88 3.14 -9.75 11.98
N THR A 89 3.82 -8.96 12.81
CA THR A 89 3.28 -8.49 14.09
C THR A 89 2.81 -7.05 14.01
N SER A 90 3.32 -6.29 13.03
CA SER A 90 2.79 -4.97 12.71
C SER A 90 3.02 -4.65 11.24
N MET A 91 2.16 -3.85 10.67
CA MET A 91 2.29 -3.32 9.32
C MET A 91 1.49 -2.03 9.25
N ASP A 92 2.18 -0.92 9.06
CA ASP A 92 1.56 0.39 8.94
C ASP A 92 1.98 0.99 7.62
N GLY A 93 1.01 1.52 6.86
CA GLY A 93 1.29 2.13 5.58
C GLY A 93 0.45 3.36 5.35
N VAL A 94 1.01 4.30 4.58
CA VAL A 94 0.33 5.53 4.21
C VAL A 94 0.65 5.88 2.77
N TYR A 95 -0.39 6.07 1.95
CA TYR A 95 -0.28 6.68 0.64
C TYR A 95 -0.69 8.14 0.76
N THR A 96 0.16 9.04 0.28
CA THR A 96 -0.18 10.47 0.18
C THR A 96 -0.21 10.83 -1.31
N ILE A 97 -1.28 11.44 -1.76
CA ILE A 97 -1.56 11.71 -3.16
C ILE A 97 -1.68 13.21 -3.34
N SER A 98 -0.85 13.79 -4.23
CA SER A 98 -0.81 15.23 -4.44
C SER A 98 -0.74 15.55 -5.93
N ALA A 99 -1.65 16.38 -6.41
CA ALA A 99 -1.62 16.85 -7.80
C ALA A 99 -0.45 17.82 -7.98
N ILE A 100 0.40 17.55 -8.99
CA ILE A 100 1.45 18.49 -9.40
C ILE A 100 0.86 19.46 -10.41
N ASP A 101 0.10 18.94 -11.38
CA ASP A 101 -0.69 19.71 -12.34
C ASP A 101 -1.86 18.83 -12.82
N GLU A 102 -2.55 19.26 -13.89
CA GLU A 102 -3.74 18.57 -14.39
C GLU A 102 -3.48 17.15 -14.85
N ASP A 103 -2.26 16.86 -15.28
CA ASP A 103 -1.88 15.57 -15.89
C ASP A 103 -0.83 14.82 -15.13
N THR A 104 -0.35 15.34 -13.99
CA THR A 104 0.74 14.74 -13.23
C THR A 104 0.41 14.72 -11.75
N THR A 105 0.63 13.58 -11.13
CA THR A 105 0.36 13.34 -9.70
C THR A 105 1.59 12.79 -9.01
N GLU A 106 1.88 13.28 -7.81
CA GLU A 106 2.92 12.74 -6.97
C GLU A 106 2.29 11.79 -5.95
N VAL A 107 2.87 10.59 -5.84
CA VAL A 107 2.44 9.59 -4.84
C VAL A 107 3.60 9.30 -3.92
N THR A 108 3.37 9.47 -2.63
CA THR A 108 4.32 9.10 -1.57
C THR A 108 3.77 7.86 -0.86
N TYR A 109 4.60 6.85 -0.68
CA TYR A 109 4.23 5.65 0.06
C TYR A 109 5.20 5.46 1.22
N GLU A 110 4.64 5.36 2.42
CA GLU A 110 5.38 5.09 3.64
C GLU A 110 4.94 3.73 4.19
N LEU A 111 5.92 2.91 4.60
CA LEU A 111 5.63 1.55 5.07
C LEU A 111 6.59 1.15 6.17
N GLY A 112 6.04 0.59 7.24
CA GLY A 112 6.81 -0.03 8.31
C GLY A 112 6.21 -1.38 8.64
N VAL A 113 7.08 -2.39 8.86
CA VAL A 113 6.66 -3.73 9.24
C VAL A 113 7.52 -4.26 10.38
N ASP A 114 6.92 -5.12 11.21
CA ASP A 114 7.64 -5.93 12.18
C ASP A 114 7.21 -7.39 12.02
N LEU A 115 8.14 -8.29 12.30
CA LEU A 115 7.93 -9.72 12.17
C LEU A 115 8.05 -10.39 13.54
N SER A 116 7.42 -11.57 13.70
CA SER A 116 7.52 -12.34 14.94
C SER A 116 8.94 -12.86 15.19
N MET A 117 9.74 -13.01 14.12
CA MET A 117 11.15 -13.40 14.22
C MET A 117 12.02 -12.14 14.31
N PRO A 118 13.11 -12.17 15.10
CA PRO A 118 14.04 -11.03 15.12
C PRO A 118 14.69 -10.83 13.75
N VAL A 119 14.58 -9.64 13.21
CA VAL A 119 15.20 -9.25 11.94
C VAL A 119 15.98 -7.96 12.20
N PRO A 120 17.28 -7.89 11.81
CA PRO A 120 18.03 -6.63 11.95
C PRO A 120 17.31 -5.46 11.26
N ALA A 121 17.32 -4.31 11.91
CA ALA A 121 16.62 -3.13 11.42
C ALA A 121 17.03 -2.78 9.99
N MET A 122 18.31 -2.91 9.66
CA MET A 122 18.82 -2.62 8.32
C MET A 122 18.19 -3.51 7.26
N MET A 123 18.06 -4.81 7.55
CA MET A 123 17.44 -5.76 6.61
C MET A 123 15.95 -5.49 6.46
N ARG A 124 15.26 -5.18 7.57
CA ARG A 124 13.85 -4.84 7.56
C ARG A 124 13.59 -3.58 6.72
N GLN A 125 14.38 -2.53 6.93
CA GLN A 125 14.26 -1.27 6.19
C GLN A 125 14.53 -1.49 4.69
N LYS A 126 15.50 -2.33 4.36
CA LYS A 126 15.80 -2.65 2.97
C LYS A 126 14.63 -3.38 2.31
N ALA A 127 14.00 -4.31 3.01
CA ALA A 127 12.84 -5.03 2.49
C ALA A 127 11.64 -4.10 2.34
N GLU A 128 11.42 -3.20 3.30
CA GLU A 128 10.35 -2.19 3.22
C GLU A 128 10.56 -1.30 1.99
N LYS A 129 11.79 -0.80 1.80
CA LYS A 129 12.11 0.08 0.69
C LYS A 129 11.90 -0.63 -0.66
N ALA A 130 12.34 -1.87 -0.78
CA ALA A 130 12.15 -2.66 -1.99
C ALA A 130 10.67 -2.86 -2.30
N THR A 131 9.86 -3.12 -1.28
CA THR A 131 8.41 -3.29 -1.42
C THR A 131 7.75 -2.00 -1.89
N ILE A 132 8.13 -0.87 -1.28
CA ILE A 132 7.60 0.45 -1.64
C ILE A 132 7.96 0.79 -3.09
N ASP A 133 9.23 0.65 -3.45
CA ASP A 133 9.71 1.00 -4.79
C ASP A 133 9.04 0.16 -5.87
N ALA A 134 8.84 -1.14 -5.62
CA ALA A 134 8.16 -2.02 -6.55
C ALA A 134 6.69 -1.62 -6.71
N ALA A 135 6.01 -1.33 -5.61
CA ALA A 135 4.61 -0.91 -5.64
C ALA A 135 4.42 0.38 -6.44
N LEU A 136 5.26 1.38 -6.18
CA LEU A 136 5.17 2.67 -6.88
C LEU A 136 5.48 2.52 -8.37
N ALA A 137 6.50 1.74 -8.72
CA ALA A 137 6.87 1.52 -10.11
C ALA A 137 5.74 0.80 -10.88
N GLN A 138 5.12 -0.19 -10.27
CA GLN A 138 4.04 -0.95 -10.89
C GLN A 138 2.76 -0.11 -11.03
N LEU A 139 2.47 0.72 -10.03
CA LEU A 139 1.35 1.65 -10.10
C LEU A 139 1.55 2.64 -11.25
N LYS A 140 2.75 3.20 -11.37
CA LYS A 140 3.10 4.11 -12.46
C LYS A 140 2.92 3.45 -13.83
N SER A 141 3.46 2.25 -14.00
CA SER A 141 3.34 1.49 -15.26
C SER A 141 1.89 1.21 -15.60
N TYR A 142 1.09 0.87 -14.62
CA TYR A 142 -0.33 0.57 -14.80
C TYR A 142 -1.12 1.80 -15.27
N LEU A 143 -0.85 2.96 -14.68
CA LEU A 143 -1.58 4.19 -14.97
C LEU A 143 -1.10 4.90 -16.23
N GLU A 144 0.15 4.71 -16.63
CA GLU A 144 0.72 5.33 -17.83
C GLU A 144 0.62 4.46 -19.07
N ALA A 145 0.06 3.26 -18.92
CA ALA A 145 -0.09 2.34 -20.06
C ALA A 145 -1.12 2.83 -21.07
#